data_f94306d371535f56c594dfd743bb4872
#
_entry.id   f94306d371535f56c594dfd743bb4872
#
_cell.length_a   1.000
_cell.length_b   1.000
_cell.length_c   1.000
_cell.angle_alpha   90.00
_cell.angle_beta   90.00
_cell.angle_gamma   90.00
#
_symmetry.space_group_name_H-M   'P 1'
#
loop_
_entity.id
_entity.type
_entity.pdbx_description
1 polymer ?
#
loop_
_entity_poly.entity_id
_entity_poly.type
_entity_poly.pdbx_seq_one_letter_code
_entity_poly.pdbx_strand_id
1 'polypeptide(L)'
;MLTKKSTKYIIAPLLISGISSVYASEFNADETAITFGLGAVSSPRYSGANEQSSTVIPLIHIQKNNIFFDSINGLGIHLQNDNGLYIEPTLGYDSGRTDKNSGWRKGSDKLKGMGNISSSVNSGIALGWALAPWLVLEGKTTLPLNDGQGVSYSTSVDYIPIMNEDNSITFQASALFGDARYMKTWYGVNEQQHSRSGFSHYRSAGGFYGTDTSLTLTHQFSEHWGAWLSLSYAWLNKNAANSPIVMRRDGTTGTLAVNYTF
;
A
#
# COMPACT_ATOMS: atom_id res chain seq x y z
N MET A 1 -0.61 14.59 -48.35
CA MET A 1 0.36 14.54 -47.25
C MET A 1 -0.44 14.41 -45.98
N LEU A 2 -0.74 13.16 -45.59
CA LEU A 2 -1.59 12.84 -44.43
C LEU A 2 -0.66 12.64 -43.23
N THR A 3 -0.67 13.58 -42.32
CA THR A 3 0.02 13.47 -41.03
C THR A 3 -0.71 12.43 -40.17
N LYS A 4 -0.07 11.28 -39.99
CA LYS A 4 -0.45 10.24 -39.05
C LYS A 4 -0.33 10.84 -37.65
N LYS A 5 -1.44 11.21 -37.00
CA LYS A 5 -1.48 11.47 -35.56
C LYS A 5 -1.15 10.15 -34.86
N SER A 6 0.03 10.08 -34.29
CA SER A 6 0.39 9.01 -33.33
C SER A 6 -0.43 9.23 -32.07
N THR A 7 -1.47 8.46 -31.89
CA THR A 7 -2.20 8.39 -30.63
C THR A 7 -1.34 7.62 -29.66
N LYS A 8 -0.71 8.31 -28.73
CA LYS A 8 0.06 7.67 -27.65
C LYS A 8 -0.93 7.24 -26.57
N TYR A 9 -1.05 5.94 -26.40
CA TYR A 9 -1.86 5.34 -25.33
C TYR A 9 -1.16 5.57 -23.99
N ILE A 10 -1.89 6.12 -23.05
CA ILE A 10 -1.39 6.36 -21.69
C ILE A 10 -1.86 5.20 -20.86
N ILE A 11 -0.94 4.33 -20.46
CA ILE A 11 -1.20 3.34 -19.41
C ILE A 11 -1.29 4.10 -18.09
N ALA A 12 -2.51 4.25 -17.58
CA ALA A 12 -2.70 4.69 -16.20
C ALA A 12 -2.32 3.51 -15.28
N PRO A 13 -1.17 3.53 -14.60
CA PRO A 13 -0.83 2.47 -13.66
C PRO A 13 -1.79 2.57 -12.50
N LEU A 14 -2.57 1.52 -12.26
CA LEU A 14 -3.36 1.38 -11.04
C LEU A 14 -2.38 1.10 -9.91
N LEU A 15 -2.17 2.12 -9.08
CA LEU A 15 -1.11 2.17 -8.09
C LEU A 15 -1.45 1.32 -6.86
N ILE A 16 -0.73 0.23 -6.69
CA ILE A 16 -0.49 -0.32 -5.37
C ILE A 16 0.85 0.25 -4.91
N SER A 17 0.78 1.17 -3.94
CA SER A 17 1.91 1.81 -3.25
C SER A 17 3.11 2.18 -4.14
N GLY A 18 3.20 3.41 -4.57
CA GLY A 18 4.45 4.05 -4.94
C GLY A 18 4.77 4.25 -6.41
N ILE A 19 3.92 3.87 -7.38
CA ILE A 19 4.18 4.21 -8.79
C ILE A 19 3.21 5.31 -9.24
N SER A 20 3.33 6.45 -8.61
CA SER A 20 2.69 7.66 -9.10
C SER A 20 3.55 8.24 -10.22
N SER A 21 2.99 8.37 -11.41
CA SER A 21 3.28 9.49 -12.29
C SER A 21 4.62 9.62 -13.02
N VAL A 22 5.31 8.56 -13.39
CA VAL A 22 6.36 8.74 -14.40
C VAL A 22 5.80 9.14 -15.79
N TYR A 23 4.47 9.13 -15.96
CA TYR A 23 3.79 9.47 -17.23
C TYR A 23 2.69 10.52 -17.14
N ALA A 24 2.64 11.34 -16.10
CA ALA A 24 1.67 12.45 -16.03
C ALA A 24 1.90 13.57 -17.06
N SER A 25 2.89 13.47 -17.95
CA SER A 25 3.29 14.59 -18.81
C SER A 25 2.51 14.77 -20.12
N GLU A 26 1.50 13.96 -20.45
CA GLU A 26 0.70 14.14 -21.69
C GLU A 26 -0.83 14.03 -21.50
N PHE A 27 -1.36 14.06 -20.30
CA PHE A 27 -2.78 14.34 -20.13
C PHE A 27 -3.07 15.79 -20.49
N ASN A 28 -4.04 16.02 -21.37
CA ASN A 28 -4.61 17.37 -21.51
C ASN A 28 -5.06 17.80 -20.12
N ALA A 29 -4.54 18.93 -19.65
CA ALA A 29 -4.73 19.44 -18.28
C ALA A 29 -6.20 19.60 -17.85
N ASP A 30 -7.17 19.39 -18.74
CA ASP A 30 -8.61 19.51 -18.48
C ASP A 30 -9.37 18.17 -18.42
N GLU A 31 -8.76 17.05 -18.77
CA GLU A 31 -9.43 15.74 -18.78
C GLU A 31 -9.33 15.07 -17.41
N THR A 32 -10.45 14.46 -16.97
CA THR A 32 -10.51 13.66 -15.75
C THR A 32 -10.44 12.19 -16.13
N ALA A 33 -9.43 11.47 -15.66
CA ALA A 33 -9.35 10.03 -15.81
C ALA A 33 -10.11 9.35 -14.68
N ILE A 34 -11.02 8.45 -15.02
CA ILE A 34 -11.82 7.67 -14.07
C ILE A 34 -11.61 6.19 -14.37
N THR A 35 -11.13 5.45 -13.39
CA THR A 35 -10.92 4.00 -13.48
C THR A 35 -11.72 3.29 -12.40
N PHE A 36 -12.50 2.30 -12.79
CA PHE A 36 -13.16 1.37 -11.88
C PHE A 36 -12.63 -0.04 -12.08
N GLY A 37 -12.54 -0.80 -11.01
CA GLY A 37 -12.07 -2.18 -11.08
C GLY A 37 -12.56 -3.04 -9.92
N LEU A 38 -12.25 -4.32 -10.02
CA LEU A 38 -12.45 -5.30 -8.97
C LEU A 38 -11.14 -6.07 -8.78
N GLY A 39 -10.73 -6.18 -7.53
CA GLY A 39 -9.55 -6.94 -7.14
C GLY A 39 -9.90 -8.09 -6.19
N ALA A 40 -9.32 -9.26 -6.43
CA ALA A 40 -9.31 -10.37 -5.49
C ALA A 40 -7.98 -10.34 -4.74
N VAL A 41 -8.03 -10.25 -3.42
CA VAL A 41 -6.85 -10.16 -2.55
C VAL A 41 -6.82 -11.35 -1.61
N SER A 42 -5.68 -12.02 -1.52
CA SER A 42 -5.39 -13.03 -0.49
C SER A 42 -4.19 -12.56 0.32
N SER A 43 -4.36 -12.38 1.62
CA SER A 43 -3.33 -11.82 2.51
C SER A 43 -3.41 -12.45 3.90
N PRO A 44 -2.33 -12.38 4.71
CA PRO A 44 -2.41 -12.71 6.12
C PRO A 44 -3.50 -11.88 6.80
N ARG A 45 -4.28 -12.51 7.69
CA ARG A 45 -5.39 -11.85 8.41
C ARG A 45 -4.97 -10.61 9.18
N TYR A 46 -3.71 -10.55 9.63
CA TYR A 46 -3.03 -9.41 10.20
C TYR A 46 -1.52 -9.61 10.07
N SER A 47 -0.72 -8.58 10.27
CA SER A 47 0.74 -8.67 10.22
C SER A 47 1.28 -9.61 11.30
N GLY A 48 1.82 -10.74 10.89
CA GLY A 48 2.26 -11.83 11.79
C GLY A 48 1.26 -12.98 11.96
N ALA A 49 0.14 -12.96 11.24
CA ALA A 49 -0.80 -14.09 11.22
C ALA A 49 -0.24 -15.28 10.45
N ASN A 50 -0.57 -16.49 10.88
CA ASN A 50 -0.35 -17.73 10.13
C ASN A 50 -1.61 -18.20 9.38
N GLU A 51 -2.65 -17.35 9.33
CA GLU A 51 -3.90 -17.59 8.63
C GLU A 51 -4.04 -16.60 7.49
N GLN A 52 -4.56 -17.06 6.37
CA GLN A 52 -4.88 -16.24 5.20
C GLN A 52 -6.35 -15.84 5.20
N SER A 53 -6.65 -14.70 4.59
CA SER A 53 -7.99 -14.23 4.30
C SER A 53 -8.05 -13.79 2.85
N SER A 54 -9.09 -14.23 2.15
CA SER A 54 -9.35 -13.77 0.78
C SER A 54 -10.59 -12.89 0.77
N THR A 55 -10.52 -11.79 0.02
CA THR A 55 -11.62 -10.84 -0.13
C THR A 55 -11.63 -10.25 -1.53
N VAL A 56 -12.79 -9.78 -1.95
CA VAL A 56 -12.92 -8.98 -3.17
C VAL A 56 -13.07 -7.52 -2.77
N ILE A 57 -12.30 -6.65 -3.40
CA ILE A 57 -12.32 -5.22 -3.13
C ILE A 57 -12.69 -4.44 -4.38
N PRO A 58 -13.55 -3.41 -4.27
CA PRO A 58 -13.73 -2.45 -5.35
C PRO A 58 -12.49 -1.56 -5.44
N LEU A 59 -12.08 -1.28 -6.67
CA LEU A 59 -10.98 -0.38 -6.98
C LEU A 59 -11.55 0.83 -7.69
N ILE A 60 -11.23 2.00 -7.18
CA ILE A 60 -11.64 3.29 -7.75
C ILE A 60 -10.39 4.14 -7.81
N HIS A 61 -10.09 4.67 -9.00
CA HIS A 61 -9.08 5.69 -9.17
C HIS A 61 -9.65 6.82 -10.02
N ILE A 62 -9.55 8.03 -9.51
CA ILE A 62 -9.98 9.26 -10.18
C ILE A 62 -8.80 10.22 -10.12
N GLN A 63 -8.39 10.75 -11.28
CA GLN A 63 -7.30 11.71 -11.36
C GLN A 63 -7.69 12.89 -12.22
N LYS A 64 -7.44 14.10 -11.72
CA LYS A 64 -7.54 15.34 -12.49
C LYS A 64 -6.33 16.20 -12.18
N ASN A 65 -5.52 16.48 -13.19
CA ASN A 65 -4.23 17.17 -12.99
C ASN A 65 -3.39 16.45 -11.92
N ASN A 66 -2.97 17.18 -10.91
CA ASN A 66 -2.14 16.69 -9.81
C ASN A 66 -2.96 16.10 -8.65
N ILE A 67 -4.30 16.20 -8.68
CA ILE A 67 -5.17 15.70 -7.62
C ILE A 67 -5.68 14.31 -8.00
N PHE A 68 -5.60 13.39 -7.08
CA PHE A 68 -6.14 12.05 -7.27
C PHE A 68 -6.93 11.57 -6.06
N PHE A 69 -7.81 10.63 -6.31
CA PHE A 69 -8.44 9.79 -5.29
C PHE A 69 -8.31 8.34 -5.70
N ASP A 70 -7.81 7.51 -4.82
CA ASP A 70 -7.88 6.06 -4.99
C ASP A 70 -8.39 5.36 -3.73
N SER A 71 -8.99 4.17 -3.91
CA SER A 71 -9.59 3.41 -2.82
C SER A 71 -8.58 2.82 -1.83
N ILE A 72 -7.28 2.89 -2.10
CA ILE A 72 -6.21 2.33 -1.27
C ILE A 72 -5.49 3.43 -0.48
N ASN A 73 -5.06 4.50 -1.17
CA ASN A 73 -4.29 5.61 -0.58
C ASN A 73 -5.18 6.78 -0.13
N GLY A 74 -6.41 6.86 -0.65
CA GLY A 74 -7.34 7.95 -0.39
C GLY A 74 -7.18 9.13 -1.34
N LEU A 75 -7.44 10.34 -0.85
CA LEU A 75 -7.29 11.59 -1.59
C LEU A 75 -5.83 12.06 -1.50
N GLY A 76 -5.23 12.44 -2.62
CA GLY A 76 -3.86 12.93 -2.66
C GLY A 76 -3.62 14.01 -3.69
N ILE A 77 -2.45 14.62 -3.59
CA ILE A 77 -1.92 15.57 -4.57
C ILE A 77 -0.50 15.13 -4.90
N HIS A 78 -0.22 14.93 -6.19
CA HIS A 78 1.12 14.60 -6.66
C HIS A 78 1.78 15.83 -7.27
N LEU A 79 2.91 16.26 -6.72
CA LEU A 79 3.67 17.43 -7.17
C LEU A 79 5.08 16.99 -7.51
N GLN A 80 5.43 17.00 -8.79
CA GLN A 80 6.75 16.58 -9.29
C GLN A 80 7.40 17.72 -10.08
N ASN A 81 8.71 17.87 -9.92
CA ASN A 81 9.51 18.81 -10.72
C ASN A 81 10.17 18.12 -11.91
N ASP A 82 10.77 18.90 -12.81
CA ASP A 82 11.43 18.39 -14.02
C ASP A 82 12.64 17.50 -13.76
N ASN A 83 13.20 17.53 -12.53
CA ASN A 83 14.32 16.65 -12.12
C ASN A 83 13.84 15.32 -11.54
N GLY A 84 12.54 15.05 -11.57
CA GLY A 84 11.94 13.81 -11.04
C GLY A 84 11.75 13.77 -9.52
N LEU A 85 12.05 14.84 -8.79
CA LEU A 85 11.73 14.94 -7.36
C LEU A 85 10.24 15.23 -7.19
N TYR A 86 9.57 14.49 -6.30
CA TYR A 86 8.16 14.69 -6.01
C TYR A 86 7.84 14.69 -4.52
N ILE A 87 6.72 15.33 -4.21
CA ILE A 87 6.05 15.25 -2.92
C ILE A 87 4.59 14.87 -3.15
N GLU A 88 4.09 13.95 -2.33
CA GLU A 88 2.72 13.45 -2.41
C GLU A 88 2.07 13.42 -1.03
N PRO A 89 1.41 14.51 -0.60
CA PRO A 89 0.53 14.50 0.55
C PRO A 89 -0.76 13.73 0.24
N THR A 90 -1.19 12.88 1.20
CA THR A 90 -2.41 12.08 1.08
C THR A 90 -3.27 12.16 2.34
N LEU A 91 -4.57 11.93 2.18
CA LEU A 91 -5.53 11.75 3.25
C LEU A 91 -6.26 10.42 3.02
N GLY A 92 -5.94 9.44 3.84
CA GLY A 92 -6.42 8.08 3.70
C GLY A 92 -7.17 7.57 4.93
N TYR A 93 -7.50 6.29 4.91
CA TYR A 93 -8.23 5.62 5.98
C TYR A 93 -7.62 4.25 6.26
N ASP A 94 -7.39 3.95 7.55
CA ASP A 94 -7.02 2.61 8.03
C ASP A 94 -8.16 2.03 8.86
N SER A 95 -8.59 0.82 8.54
CA SER A 95 -9.68 0.13 9.24
C SER A 95 -9.27 -0.39 10.63
N GLY A 96 -7.99 -0.29 10.99
CA GLY A 96 -7.44 -0.83 12.22
C GLY A 96 -7.36 -2.35 12.22
N ARG A 97 -7.47 -2.96 13.43
CA ARG A 97 -7.45 -4.41 13.63
C ARG A 97 -8.51 -4.84 14.63
N THR A 98 -9.18 -5.95 14.36
CA THR A 98 -10.11 -6.60 15.29
C THR A 98 -9.47 -7.85 15.92
N ASP A 99 -9.94 -8.25 17.08
CA ASP A 99 -9.58 -9.51 17.75
C ASP A 99 -10.51 -10.67 17.39
N LYS A 100 -11.17 -10.57 16.23
CA LYS A 100 -12.08 -11.57 15.66
C LYS A 100 -11.81 -11.75 14.16
N ASN A 101 -12.24 -12.86 13.61
CA ASN A 101 -12.27 -13.06 12.17
C ASN A 101 -13.21 -12.05 11.51
N SER A 102 -12.77 -11.44 10.41
CA SER A 102 -13.56 -10.50 9.62
C SER A 102 -13.19 -10.64 8.14
N GLY A 103 -14.16 -10.45 7.26
CA GLY A 103 -13.94 -10.40 5.81
C GLY A 103 -13.51 -9.02 5.30
N TRP A 104 -13.75 -7.95 6.07
CA TRP A 104 -13.53 -6.57 5.64
C TRP A 104 -12.49 -5.82 6.46
N ARG A 105 -12.06 -6.38 7.57
CA ARG A 105 -11.12 -5.77 8.50
C ARG A 105 -10.04 -6.77 8.87
N LYS A 106 -8.81 -6.31 8.98
CA LYS A 106 -7.70 -7.12 9.50
C LYS A 106 -8.03 -7.65 10.89
N GLY A 107 -7.72 -8.89 11.17
CA GLY A 107 -7.95 -9.49 12.48
C GLY A 107 -8.17 -11.00 12.43
N SER A 108 -8.12 -11.64 13.60
CA SER A 108 -8.28 -13.09 13.76
C SER A 108 -8.82 -13.42 15.14
N ASP A 109 -9.61 -14.49 15.23
CA ASP A 109 -10.06 -15.07 16.52
C ASP A 109 -8.87 -15.51 17.42
N LYS A 110 -7.68 -15.72 16.83
CA LYS A 110 -6.44 -15.96 17.56
C LYS A 110 -5.97 -14.77 18.40
N LEU A 111 -6.47 -13.58 18.10
CA LEU A 111 -6.21 -12.36 18.89
C LEU A 111 -7.25 -12.10 19.97
N LYS A 112 -8.14 -13.07 20.27
CA LYS A 112 -9.19 -12.92 21.26
C LYS A 112 -8.63 -12.41 22.61
N GLY A 113 -9.25 -11.35 23.12
CA GLY A 113 -8.83 -10.68 24.36
C GLY A 113 -7.80 -9.55 24.17
N MET A 114 -7.19 -9.44 22.98
CA MET A 114 -6.30 -8.31 22.68
C MET A 114 -7.05 -7.00 22.51
N GLY A 115 -8.35 -7.07 22.20
CA GLY A 115 -9.18 -5.90 21.88
C GLY A 115 -8.90 -5.37 20.47
N ASN A 116 -9.70 -4.36 20.10
CA ASN A 116 -9.63 -3.76 18.78
C ASN A 116 -8.66 -2.57 18.76
N ILE A 117 -7.96 -2.42 17.64
CA ILE A 117 -7.32 -1.16 17.24
C ILE A 117 -8.36 -0.41 16.40
N SER A 118 -8.76 0.77 16.84
CA SER A 118 -9.80 1.56 16.16
C SER A 118 -9.36 1.96 14.75
N SER A 119 -10.32 2.16 13.87
CA SER A 119 -10.06 2.76 12.57
C SER A 119 -9.59 4.22 12.71
N SER A 120 -8.83 4.71 11.75
CA SER A 120 -8.23 6.03 11.77
C SER A 120 -8.26 6.68 10.39
N VAL A 121 -8.53 7.98 10.35
CA VAL A 121 -8.17 8.82 9.21
C VAL A 121 -6.68 9.13 9.34
N ASN A 122 -5.94 8.95 8.27
CA ASN A 122 -4.50 9.12 8.25
C ASN A 122 -4.09 10.22 7.28
N SER A 123 -3.14 11.06 7.69
CA SER A 123 -2.37 11.90 6.76
C SER A 123 -1.12 11.14 6.35
N GLY A 124 -0.85 11.08 5.07
CA GLY A 124 0.38 10.54 4.51
C GLY A 124 1.21 11.64 3.85
N ILE A 125 2.52 11.48 3.85
CA ILE A 125 3.44 12.29 3.04
C ILE A 125 4.46 11.33 2.45
N ALA A 126 4.52 11.28 1.12
CA ALA A 126 5.60 10.64 0.41
C ALA A 126 6.53 11.71 -0.19
N LEU A 127 7.82 11.45 -0.12
CA LEU A 127 8.89 12.18 -0.79
C LEU A 127 9.63 11.18 -1.65
N GLY A 128 9.69 11.43 -2.94
CA GLY A 128 10.33 10.50 -3.84
C GLY A 128 11.18 11.16 -4.91
N TRP A 129 11.94 10.34 -5.57
CA TRP A 129 12.80 10.75 -6.66
C TRP A 129 12.79 9.69 -7.77
N ALA A 130 12.18 10.03 -8.91
CA ALA A 130 12.27 9.28 -10.14
C ALA A 130 13.63 9.58 -10.80
N LEU A 131 14.66 8.82 -10.40
CA LEU A 131 16.03 8.94 -10.89
C LEU A 131 16.15 8.63 -12.38
N ALA A 132 15.32 7.71 -12.83
CA ALA A 132 15.19 7.28 -14.23
C ALA A 132 13.80 6.68 -14.43
N PRO A 133 13.31 6.50 -15.66
CA PRO A 133 12.02 5.84 -15.93
C PRO A 133 11.89 4.43 -15.33
N TRP A 134 13.01 3.79 -15.06
CA TRP A 134 13.10 2.43 -14.51
C TRP A 134 13.53 2.37 -13.05
N LEU A 135 13.77 3.52 -12.36
CA LEU A 135 14.25 3.55 -10.99
C LEU A 135 13.66 4.70 -10.20
N VAL A 136 12.89 4.38 -9.14
CA VAL A 136 12.30 5.35 -8.21
C VAL A 136 12.74 5.04 -6.79
N LEU A 137 13.07 6.07 -6.03
CA LEU A 137 13.31 6.01 -4.60
C LEU A 137 12.20 6.77 -3.88
N GLU A 138 11.65 6.23 -2.80
CA GLU A 138 10.61 6.89 -2.02
C GLU A 138 10.83 6.71 -0.51
N GLY A 139 10.49 7.74 0.23
CA GLY A 139 10.28 7.71 1.68
C GLY A 139 8.86 8.15 1.99
N LYS A 140 8.09 7.35 2.73
CA LYS A 140 6.70 7.63 3.09
C LYS A 140 6.52 7.63 4.60
N THR A 141 5.70 8.56 5.07
CA THR A 141 5.26 8.64 6.46
C THR A 141 3.74 8.59 6.51
N THR A 142 3.18 7.89 7.50
CA THR A 142 1.72 7.82 7.74
C THR A 142 1.43 8.15 9.19
N LEU A 143 0.63 9.20 9.39
CA LEU A 143 0.22 9.75 10.69
C LEU A 143 -1.28 9.57 10.88
N PRO A 144 -1.74 8.81 11.89
CA PRO A 144 -3.14 8.81 12.29
C PRO A 144 -3.56 10.17 12.85
N LEU A 145 -4.70 10.70 12.37
CA LEU A 145 -5.19 12.03 12.78
C LEU A 145 -6.11 11.99 13.99
N ASN A 146 -6.80 10.89 14.23
CA ASN A 146 -7.86 10.77 15.23
C ASN A 146 -7.60 9.71 16.31
N ASP A 147 -6.46 9.04 16.29
CA ASP A 147 -6.09 8.05 17.31
C ASP A 147 -4.58 8.03 17.52
N GLY A 148 -4.20 7.69 18.73
CA GLY A 148 -2.81 7.52 19.13
C GLY A 148 -2.14 6.23 18.63
N GLN A 149 -2.46 5.72 17.44
CA GLN A 149 -1.91 4.47 16.89
C GLN A 149 -0.40 4.53 16.63
N GLY A 150 0.18 5.73 16.63
CA GLY A 150 1.59 5.96 16.33
C GLY A 150 1.86 6.13 14.84
N VAL A 151 3.09 6.50 14.52
CA VAL A 151 3.53 6.86 13.17
C VAL A 151 4.29 5.70 12.56
N SER A 152 3.94 5.35 11.32
CA SER A 152 4.72 4.41 10.51
C SER A 152 5.48 5.15 9.41
N TYR A 153 6.62 4.57 9.06
CA TYR A 153 7.50 5.07 8.00
C TYR A 153 7.88 3.90 7.10
N SER A 154 8.11 4.21 5.84
CA SER A 154 8.73 3.26 4.91
C SER A 154 9.73 3.97 4.02
N THR A 155 10.72 3.22 3.55
CA THR A 155 11.56 3.62 2.43
C THR A 155 11.51 2.52 1.40
N SER A 156 11.38 2.87 0.13
CA SER A 156 11.31 1.90 -0.95
C SER A 156 12.20 2.24 -2.12
N VAL A 157 12.51 1.21 -2.88
CA VAL A 157 13.16 1.28 -4.18
C VAL A 157 12.28 0.51 -5.15
N ASP A 158 11.87 1.17 -6.23
CA ASP A 158 11.12 0.56 -7.32
C ASP A 158 12.04 0.42 -8.54
N TYR A 159 12.13 -0.81 -9.03
CA TYR A 159 12.83 -1.14 -10.27
C TYR A 159 11.85 -1.64 -11.31
N ILE A 160 11.83 -0.97 -12.48
CA ILE A 160 10.85 -1.19 -13.54
C ILE A 160 11.58 -1.62 -14.82
N PRO A 161 11.96 -2.91 -14.93
CA PRO A 161 12.74 -3.42 -16.07
C PRO A 161 11.98 -3.41 -17.39
N ILE A 162 10.66 -3.46 -17.33
CA ILE A 162 9.78 -3.45 -18.50
C ILE A 162 8.71 -2.40 -18.30
N MET A 163 8.64 -1.48 -19.25
CA MET A 163 7.61 -0.48 -19.34
C MET A 163 7.42 -0.10 -20.81
N ASN A 164 6.28 -0.48 -21.37
CA ASN A 164 5.86 -0.14 -22.73
C ASN A 164 4.37 0.17 -22.75
N GLU A 165 3.78 0.40 -23.93
CA GLU A 165 2.38 0.81 -24.07
C GLU A 165 1.39 -0.16 -23.42
N ASP A 166 1.67 -1.47 -23.46
CA ASP A 166 0.73 -2.49 -22.98
C ASP A 166 1.16 -3.15 -21.67
N ASN A 167 2.45 -3.12 -21.33
CA ASN A 167 2.97 -3.92 -20.22
C ASN A 167 3.91 -3.14 -19.32
N SER A 168 3.79 -3.41 -18.01
CA SER A 168 4.83 -3.04 -17.07
C SER A 168 5.14 -4.17 -16.08
N ILE A 169 6.40 -4.26 -15.70
CA ILE A 169 6.88 -5.13 -14.61
C ILE A 169 7.57 -4.23 -13.59
N THR A 170 7.15 -4.31 -12.34
CA THR A 170 7.74 -3.54 -11.26
C THR A 170 8.15 -4.46 -10.13
N PHE A 171 9.41 -4.34 -9.72
CA PHE A 171 9.93 -4.90 -8.48
C PHE A 171 10.06 -3.78 -7.45
N GLN A 172 9.47 -3.96 -6.28
CA GLN A 172 9.62 -3.03 -5.17
C GLN A 172 10.27 -3.73 -3.98
N ALA A 173 11.18 -3.04 -3.31
CA ALA A 173 11.74 -3.46 -2.04
C ALA A 173 11.60 -2.32 -1.03
N SER A 174 11.00 -2.63 0.13
CA SER A 174 10.70 -1.64 1.16
C SER A 174 11.28 -2.05 2.51
N ALA A 175 11.78 -1.09 3.26
CA ALA A 175 12.09 -1.20 4.67
C ALA A 175 11.01 -0.49 5.50
N LEU A 176 10.51 -1.15 6.56
CA LEU A 176 9.37 -0.73 7.34
C LEU A 176 9.81 -0.32 8.76
N PHE A 177 9.36 0.85 9.18
CA PHE A 177 9.68 1.43 10.49
C PHE A 177 8.41 1.89 11.19
N GLY A 178 8.42 1.86 12.52
CA GLY A 178 7.37 2.43 13.35
C GLY A 178 7.95 3.18 14.53
N ASP A 179 7.26 4.24 14.98
CA ASP A 179 7.61 4.85 16.25
C ASP A 179 7.28 3.91 17.42
N ALA A 180 7.66 4.27 18.63
CA ALA A 180 7.41 3.44 19.81
C ALA A 180 5.92 3.21 20.07
N ARG A 181 5.06 4.17 19.70
CA ARG A 181 3.60 4.07 19.85
C ARG A 181 3.01 3.11 18.81
N TYR A 182 3.42 3.23 17.55
CA TYR A 182 3.03 2.30 16.48
C TYR A 182 3.39 0.86 16.85
N MET A 183 4.65 0.64 17.24
CA MET A 183 5.12 -0.69 17.60
C MET A 183 4.40 -1.27 18.83
N LYS A 184 4.12 -0.46 19.84
CA LYS A 184 3.34 -0.86 21.00
C LYS A 184 1.90 -1.21 20.63
N THR A 185 1.27 -0.44 19.74
CA THR A 185 -0.13 -0.65 19.34
C THR A 185 -0.31 -1.91 18.50
N TRP A 186 0.59 -2.13 17.53
CA TRP A 186 0.43 -3.20 16.55
C TRP A 186 1.06 -4.53 16.99
N TYR A 187 2.12 -4.49 17.80
CA TYR A 187 2.88 -5.66 18.21
C TYR A 187 3.03 -5.82 19.74
N GLY A 188 2.66 -4.83 20.53
CA GLY A 188 2.73 -4.91 21.99
C GLY A 188 1.63 -5.76 22.61
N VAL A 189 1.89 -6.23 23.84
CA VAL A 189 0.90 -6.85 24.75
C VAL A 189 1.03 -6.19 26.10
N ASN A 190 0.04 -5.37 26.48
CA ASN A 190 -0.01 -4.69 27.77
C ASN A 190 -0.64 -5.56 28.87
N GLU A 191 -0.70 -5.05 30.13
CA GLU A 191 -1.23 -5.76 31.30
C GLU A 191 -2.67 -6.23 31.11
N GLN A 192 -3.54 -5.35 30.60
CA GLN A 192 -4.94 -5.69 30.38
C GLN A 192 -5.11 -6.74 29.27
N GLN A 193 -4.29 -6.62 28.20
CA GLN A 193 -4.29 -7.58 27.11
C GLN A 193 -3.78 -8.94 27.57
N HIS A 194 -2.68 -8.97 28.35
CA HIS A 194 -2.17 -10.20 28.96
C HIS A 194 -3.25 -10.90 29.79
N SER A 195 -3.89 -10.18 30.71
CA SER A 195 -4.92 -10.73 31.60
C SER A 195 -6.12 -11.30 30.85
N ARG A 196 -6.52 -10.70 29.71
CA ARG A 196 -7.69 -11.12 28.93
C ARG A 196 -7.40 -12.19 27.90
N SER A 197 -6.22 -12.15 27.29
CA SER A 197 -5.85 -13.01 26.17
C SER A 197 -4.99 -14.21 26.56
N GLY A 198 -4.26 -14.11 27.67
CA GLY A 198 -3.26 -15.08 28.09
C GLY A 198 -1.92 -14.97 27.35
N PHE A 199 -1.76 -14.04 26.39
CA PHE A 199 -0.47 -13.77 25.79
C PHE A 199 0.50 -13.15 26.78
N SER A 200 1.77 -13.53 26.72
CA SER A 200 2.83 -12.94 27.56
C SER A 200 2.98 -11.45 27.29
N HIS A 201 3.35 -10.69 28.32
CA HIS A 201 3.72 -9.30 28.16
C HIS A 201 4.78 -9.12 27.07
N TYR A 202 4.58 -8.13 26.20
CA TYR A 202 5.56 -7.78 25.21
C TYR A 202 5.61 -6.26 24.98
N ARG A 203 6.80 -5.71 25.07
CA ARG A 203 7.06 -4.30 24.83
C ARG A 203 7.95 -4.16 23.58
N SER A 204 7.34 -3.88 22.45
CA SER A 204 8.08 -3.61 21.23
C SER A 204 8.66 -2.19 21.26
N ALA A 205 9.91 -2.03 20.85
CA ALA A 205 10.56 -0.73 20.70
C ALA A 205 10.28 -0.12 19.33
N GLY A 206 10.35 1.21 19.21
CA GLY A 206 10.32 1.89 17.91
C GLY A 206 11.54 1.55 17.06
N GLY A 207 11.43 1.75 15.75
CA GLY A 207 12.48 1.53 14.78
C GLY A 207 12.10 0.55 13.68
N PHE A 208 13.11 -0.04 13.04
CA PHE A 208 12.94 -1.02 11.97
C PHE A 208 12.22 -2.27 12.46
N TYR A 209 11.13 -2.65 11.79
CA TYR A 209 10.36 -3.82 12.19
C TYR A 209 10.18 -4.87 11.10
N GLY A 210 10.55 -4.57 9.85
CA GLY A 210 10.43 -5.56 8.78
C GLY A 210 10.75 -5.02 7.40
N THR A 211 10.64 -5.89 6.42
CA THR A 211 10.75 -5.59 4.99
C THR A 211 9.52 -6.09 4.26
N ASP A 212 9.22 -5.47 3.13
CA ASP A 212 8.28 -5.96 2.13
C ASP A 212 8.94 -5.94 0.76
N THR A 213 8.75 -6.99 -0.02
CA THR A 213 9.18 -7.05 -1.42
C THR A 213 8.01 -7.47 -2.28
N SER A 214 7.84 -6.81 -3.42
CA SER A 214 6.74 -7.15 -4.33
C SER A 214 7.19 -7.21 -5.79
N LEU A 215 6.44 -8.01 -6.54
CA LEU A 215 6.46 -8.07 -7.99
C LEU A 215 5.06 -7.75 -8.49
N THR A 216 4.94 -6.72 -9.32
CA THR A 216 3.69 -6.34 -9.95
C THR A 216 3.83 -6.43 -11.47
N LEU A 217 2.89 -7.12 -12.10
CA LEU A 217 2.74 -7.27 -13.54
C LEU A 217 1.47 -6.54 -13.94
N THR A 218 1.55 -5.61 -14.89
CA THR A 218 0.40 -4.90 -15.44
C THR A 218 0.30 -5.17 -16.92
N HIS A 219 -0.91 -5.41 -17.41
CA HIS A 219 -1.20 -5.58 -18.83
C HIS A 219 -2.44 -4.77 -19.23
N GLN A 220 -2.31 -4.00 -20.31
CA GLN A 220 -3.39 -3.25 -20.93
C GLN A 220 -3.88 -4.02 -22.16
N PHE A 221 -5.14 -4.50 -22.13
CA PHE A 221 -5.74 -5.25 -23.22
C PHE A 221 -6.27 -4.36 -24.34
N SER A 222 -6.69 -3.14 -23.99
CA SER A 222 -7.21 -2.12 -24.90
C SER A 222 -7.11 -0.75 -24.27
N GLU A 223 -7.55 0.30 -24.95
CA GLU A 223 -7.60 1.69 -24.42
C GLU A 223 -8.33 1.80 -23.08
N HIS A 224 -9.30 0.92 -22.83
CA HIS A 224 -10.13 0.96 -21.64
C HIS A 224 -9.88 -0.16 -20.64
N TRP A 225 -9.50 -1.36 -21.08
CA TRP A 225 -9.39 -2.54 -20.21
C TRP A 225 -7.95 -2.87 -19.86
N GLY A 226 -7.70 -3.00 -18.57
CA GLY A 226 -6.43 -3.46 -18.03
C GLY A 226 -6.60 -4.49 -16.92
N ALA A 227 -5.51 -5.17 -16.62
CA ALA A 227 -5.41 -6.05 -15.45
C ALA A 227 -4.01 -5.98 -14.86
N TRP A 228 -3.93 -6.31 -13.58
CA TRP A 228 -2.65 -6.43 -12.91
C TRP A 228 -2.65 -7.56 -11.88
N LEU A 229 -1.49 -8.15 -11.71
CA LEU A 229 -1.19 -9.16 -10.72
C LEU A 229 -0.04 -8.65 -9.85
N SER A 230 -0.23 -8.63 -8.54
CA SER A 230 0.82 -8.31 -7.58
C SER A 230 1.01 -9.45 -6.59
N LEU A 231 2.27 -9.79 -6.36
CA LEU A 231 2.70 -10.74 -5.34
C LEU A 231 3.67 -10.04 -4.41
N SER A 232 3.39 -10.01 -3.11
CA SER A 232 4.30 -9.45 -2.11
C SER A 232 4.68 -10.48 -1.05
N TYR A 233 5.87 -10.29 -0.50
CA TYR A 233 6.44 -11.06 0.59
C TYR A 233 6.94 -10.11 1.68
N ALA A 234 6.27 -10.15 2.83
CA ALA A 234 6.63 -9.39 4.02
C ALA A 234 7.43 -10.28 4.99
N TRP A 235 8.46 -9.71 5.59
CA TRP A 235 9.27 -10.35 6.62
C TRP A 235 9.44 -9.44 7.83
N LEU A 236 9.15 -9.97 9.03
CA LEU A 236 9.24 -9.22 10.28
C LEU A 236 10.58 -9.43 10.97
N ASN A 237 11.22 -8.35 11.38
CA ASN A 237 12.42 -8.36 12.20
C ASN A 237 12.06 -8.74 13.66
N LYS A 238 13.08 -9.11 14.44
CA LYS A 238 12.98 -9.52 15.85
C LYS A 238 12.10 -8.59 16.70
N ASN A 239 12.16 -7.28 16.44
CA ASN A 239 11.40 -6.26 17.15
C ASN A 239 9.86 -6.42 17.01
N ALA A 240 9.38 -6.99 15.92
CA ALA A 240 7.99 -7.36 15.73
C ALA A 240 7.80 -8.87 15.91
N ALA A 241 8.67 -9.69 15.33
CA ALA A 241 8.53 -11.15 15.28
C ALA A 241 8.58 -11.85 16.65
N ASN A 242 9.23 -11.26 17.66
CA ASN A 242 9.27 -11.81 19.03
C ASN A 242 7.98 -11.52 19.81
N SER A 243 7.04 -10.77 19.26
CA SER A 243 5.75 -10.55 19.89
C SER A 243 4.95 -11.87 19.98
N PRO A 244 4.32 -12.19 21.12
CA PRO A 244 3.54 -13.43 21.27
C PRO A 244 2.29 -13.47 20.39
N ILE A 245 1.87 -12.33 19.82
CA ILE A 245 0.78 -12.27 18.84
C ILE A 245 1.25 -12.50 17.39
N VAL A 246 2.56 -12.61 17.15
CA VAL A 246 3.11 -12.95 15.85
C VAL A 246 3.28 -14.44 15.76
N MET A 247 2.37 -15.10 15.05
CA MET A 247 2.33 -16.56 14.87
C MET A 247 3.29 -17.01 13.75
N ARG A 248 3.56 -16.11 12.80
CA ARG A 248 4.46 -16.33 11.68
C ARG A 248 5.15 -15.01 11.32
N ARG A 249 6.47 -15.04 11.18
CA ARG A 249 7.27 -13.84 10.92
C ARG A 249 7.27 -13.37 9.47
N ASP A 250 6.82 -14.22 8.57
CA ASP A 250 6.71 -13.93 7.14
C ASP A 250 5.27 -14.09 6.67
N GLY A 251 4.93 -13.42 5.58
CA GLY A 251 3.61 -13.52 4.99
C GLY A 251 3.64 -13.13 3.52
N THR A 252 2.78 -13.77 2.74
CA THR A 252 2.60 -13.46 1.32
C THR A 252 1.24 -12.83 1.09
N THR A 253 1.19 -11.82 0.22
CA THR A 253 -0.05 -11.26 -0.29
C THR A 253 -0.09 -11.41 -1.80
N GLY A 254 -1.20 -11.89 -2.32
CA GLY A 254 -1.47 -11.95 -3.75
C GLY A 254 -2.69 -11.11 -4.08
N THR A 255 -2.60 -10.30 -5.13
CA THR A 255 -3.72 -9.51 -5.64
C THR A 255 -3.82 -9.68 -7.14
N LEU A 256 -5.01 -9.99 -7.63
CA LEU A 256 -5.35 -9.98 -9.04
C LEU A 256 -6.50 -9.01 -9.25
N ALA A 257 -6.37 -8.11 -10.20
CA ALA A 257 -7.39 -7.12 -10.47
C ALA A 257 -7.62 -6.90 -11.96
N VAL A 258 -8.84 -6.51 -12.29
CA VAL A 258 -9.25 -6.06 -13.63
C VAL A 258 -9.88 -4.69 -13.47
N ASN A 259 -9.58 -3.79 -14.38
CA ASN A 259 -10.04 -2.41 -14.36
C ASN A 259 -10.51 -1.94 -15.73
N TYR A 260 -11.40 -0.96 -15.69
CA TYR A 260 -11.90 -0.23 -16.85
C TYR A 260 -11.69 1.27 -16.65
N THR A 261 -11.07 1.92 -17.62
CA THR A 261 -10.82 3.37 -17.65
C THR A 261 -11.73 4.03 -18.68
N PHE A 262 -12.42 5.11 -18.31
CA PHE A 262 -13.34 5.89 -19.13
C PHE A 262 -12.63 6.98 -19.91
#